data_3afdbd5c58a320ca42605d952a66c22b
#
_entry.id   3afdbd5c58a320ca42605d952a66c22b
#
_cell.length_a   1.000
_cell.length_b   1.000
_cell.length_c   1.000
_cell.angle_alpha   90.00
_cell.angle_beta   90.00
_cell.angle_gamma   90.00
#
_symmetry.space_group_name_H-M   'P 1'
#
loop_
_entity.id
_entity.type
_entity.pdbx_description
1 polymer ?
#
loop_
_entity_poly.entity_id
_entity_poly.type
_entity_poly.pdbx_seq_one_letter_code
_entity_poly.pdbx_strand_id
1 'polypeptide(L)'
;MCSSDLKSLQANLFLSANEEDVRATLDSGFPAAKVFPQSKTVSESHAHEIRIAFDGDAVLFSDEAEQVFQNKGLNAFVSHESEKASIPLPPGPFKPLLEALHKLQTQSGPNHPMTIRTALVTARSAPAHERAIRTLMAWGVTVDEAMFLGGLPKKDFLKEFEPDFFFDDQTGHCQLAADVAPTGQVLSGIANKKP
;
A
#
# COMPACT_ATOMS: atom_id res chain seq x y z
N MET A 1 8.71 -15.74 -14.66
CA MET A 1 9.72 -15.79 -13.59
C MET A 1 9.19 -16.73 -12.51
N CYS A 2 9.99 -17.69 -12.00
CA CYS A 2 9.51 -18.64 -11.01
C CYS A 2 9.65 -18.02 -9.60
N SER A 3 8.74 -18.36 -8.67
CA SER A 3 8.81 -17.89 -7.28
C SER A 3 10.13 -18.25 -6.59
N SER A 4 10.78 -19.35 -7.01
CA SER A 4 12.12 -19.73 -6.57
C SER A 4 13.19 -18.70 -6.91
N ASP A 5 13.04 -18.00 -8.05
CA ASP A 5 14.01 -17.00 -8.50
C ASP A 5 13.95 -15.74 -7.63
N LEU A 6 12.74 -15.30 -7.26
CA LEU A 6 12.54 -14.14 -6.38
C LEU A 6 13.15 -14.37 -5.01
N LYS A 7 13.00 -15.57 -4.45
CA LYS A 7 13.60 -15.94 -3.17
C LYS A 7 15.12 -15.97 -3.24
N SER A 8 15.68 -16.53 -4.32
CA SER A 8 17.13 -16.60 -4.55
C SER A 8 17.76 -15.22 -4.74
N LEU A 9 17.02 -14.29 -5.35
CA LEU A 9 17.41 -12.89 -5.56
C LEU A 9 17.17 -12.01 -4.33
N GLN A 10 16.56 -12.54 -3.26
CA GLN A 10 16.13 -11.76 -2.08
C GLN A 10 15.26 -10.54 -2.48
N ALA A 11 14.40 -10.71 -3.49
CA ALA A 11 13.55 -9.65 -3.97
C ALA A 11 12.48 -9.26 -2.92
N ASN A 12 12.31 -7.97 -2.69
CA ASN A 12 11.28 -7.44 -1.78
C ASN A 12 10.06 -6.90 -2.54
N LEU A 13 10.15 -6.77 -3.86
CA LEU A 13 9.08 -6.27 -4.72
C LEU A 13 9.24 -6.84 -6.12
N PHE A 14 8.12 -7.23 -6.74
CA PHE A 14 8.03 -7.61 -8.15
C PHE A 14 7.06 -6.68 -8.88
N LEU A 15 7.52 -6.09 -9.97
CA LEU A 15 6.71 -5.21 -10.81
C LEU A 15 6.64 -5.78 -12.23
N SER A 16 5.43 -5.89 -12.78
CA SER A 16 5.20 -6.38 -14.14
C SER A 16 3.97 -5.72 -14.76
N ALA A 17 3.95 -5.57 -16.07
CA ALA A 17 2.73 -5.23 -16.81
C ALA A 17 1.85 -6.47 -17.07
N ASN A 18 2.39 -7.67 -16.89
CA ASN A 18 1.66 -8.94 -17.06
C ASN A 18 0.92 -9.29 -15.76
N GLU A 19 -0.40 -9.32 -15.84
CA GLU A 19 -1.28 -9.62 -14.69
C GLU A 19 -1.09 -11.05 -14.15
N GLU A 20 -0.85 -12.03 -15.02
CA GLU A 20 -0.68 -13.43 -14.60
C GLU A 20 0.59 -13.61 -13.76
N ASP A 21 1.70 -12.96 -14.17
CA ASP A 21 2.94 -12.97 -13.41
C ASP A 21 2.78 -12.31 -12.03
N VAL A 22 2.04 -11.18 -11.97
CA VAL A 22 1.76 -10.48 -10.73
C VAL A 22 0.95 -11.35 -9.78
N ARG A 23 -0.13 -11.98 -10.26
CA ARG A 23 -0.96 -12.88 -9.44
C ARG A 23 -0.16 -14.08 -8.93
N ALA A 24 0.56 -14.76 -9.82
CA ALA A 24 1.39 -15.91 -9.43
C ALA A 24 2.45 -15.53 -8.37
N THR A 25 2.97 -14.31 -8.44
CA THR A 25 3.93 -13.79 -7.45
C THR A 25 3.25 -13.51 -6.11
N LEU A 26 2.08 -12.86 -6.11
CA LEU A 26 1.29 -12.62 -4.89
C LEU A 26 0.87 -13.94 -4.22
N ASP A 27 0.40 -14.93 -5.00
CA ASP A 27 0.04 -16.26 -4.52
C ASP A 27 1.22 -17.01 -3.89
N SER A 28 2.44 -16.68 -4.31
CA SER A 28 3.68 -17.19 -3.73
C SER A 28 4.13 -16.43 -2.46
N GLY A 29 3.36 -15.44 -2.01
CA GLY A 29 3.61 -14.67 -0.79
C GLY A 29 4.63 -13.53 -0.94
N PHE A 30 4.94 -13.11 -2.17
CA PHE A 30 5.82 -11.95 -2.43
C PHE A 30 5.01 -10.71 -2.78
N PRO A 31 5.43 -9.51 -2.32
CA PRO A 31 4.85 -8.25 -2.77
C PRO A 31 4.98 -8.09 -4.28
N ALA A 32 3.86 -7.89 -4.96
CA ALA A 32 3.84 -7.71 -6.41
C ALA A 32 2.74 -6.74 -6.85
N ALA A 33 3.02 -5.94 -7.89
CA ALA A 33 2.04 -5.03 -8.46
C ALA A 33 2.12 -4.98 -9.98
N LYS A 34 0.94 -4.82 -10.60
CA LYS A 34 0.79 -4.55 -12.02
C LYS A 34 1.04 -3.07 -12.27
N VAL A 35 2.06 -2.75 -13.04
CA VAL A 35 2.41 -1.37 -13.36
C VAL A 35 1.50 -0.78 -14.43
N PHE A 36 1.31 0.53 -14.37
CA PHE A 36 0.64 1.33 -15.39
C PHE A 36 1.69 2.06 -16.21
N PRO A 37 2.06 1.55 -17.42
CA PRO A 37 3.16 2.12 -18.23
C PRO A 37 2.93 3.58 -18.64
N GLN A 38 1.65 4.01 -18.67
CA GLN A 38 1.25 5.38 -18.99
C GLN A 38 1.25 6.32 -17.78
N SER A 39 1.66 5.86 -16.60
CA SER A 39 1.73 6.72 -15.42
C SER A 39 2.66 7.90 -15.65
N LYS A 40 2.35 9.01 -14.95
CA LYS A 40 3.24 10.17 -14.91
C LYS A 40 4.64 9.73 -14.43
N THR A 41 5.66 10.37 -14.96
CA THR A 41 7.04 10.16 -14.51
C THR A 41 7.26 10.73 -13.11
N VAL A 42 8.25 10.20 -12.41
CA VAL A 42 8.69 10.66 -11.09
C VAL A 42 9.00 12.16 -11.12
N SER A 43 8.67 12.86 -10.02
CA SER A 43 9.06 14.26 -9.83
C SER A 43 10.56 14.37 -9.56
N GLU A 44 11.20 15.41 -10.14
CA GLU A 44 12.60 15.74 -9.84
C GLU A 44 12.73 16.69 -8.64
N SER A 45 11.62 17.05 -7.99
CA SER A 45 11.58 18.05 -6.92
C SER A 45 12.31 17.61 -5.63
N HIS A 46 12.53 16.30 -5.45
CA HIS A 46 13.11 15.72 -4.23
C HIS A 46 14.19 14.66 -4.54
N ALA A 47 15.19 15.07 -5.28
CA ALA A 47 16.27 14.20 -5.78
C ALA A 47 17.04 13.38 -4.71
N HIS A 48 16.89 13.71 -3.42
CA HIS A 48 17.50 13.00 -2.29
C HIS A 48 16.51 12.20 -1.44
N GLU A 49 15.26 12.06 -1.89
CA GLU A 49 14.24 11.28 -1.21
C GLU A 49 13.65 10.22 -2.14
N ILE A 50 13.36 9.07 -1.61
CA ILE A 50 12.50 8.05 -2.23
C ILE A 50 11.18 8.08 -1.48
N ARG A 51 10.09 8.44 -2.14
CA ARG A 51 8.76 8.56 -1.56
C ARG A 51 7.87 7.44 -2.05
N ILE A 52 7.39 6.60 -1.14
CA ILE A 52 6.52 5.47 -1.49
C ILE A 52 5.21 5.59 -0.71
N ALA A 53 4.10 5.60 -1.45
CA ALA A 53 2.76 5.67 -0.88
C ALA A 53 2.03 4.33 -1.06
N PHE A 54 1.25 3.95 -0.05
CA PHE A 54 0.49 2.72 -0.02
C PHE A 54 -0.96 2.97 0.36
N ASP A 55 -1.88 2.25 -0.27
CA ASP A 55 -3.20 2.06 0.33
C ASP A 55 -3.13 1.15 1.57
N GLY A 56 -4.19 1.18 2.36
CA GLY A 56 -4.31 0.37 3.58
C GLY A 56 -4.84 -1.03 3.31
N ASP A 57 -6.14 -1.11 3.03
CA ASP A 57 -6.87 -2.37 2.90
C ASP A 57 -6.47 -3.13 1.63
N ALA A 58 -6.32 -4.45 1.74
CA ALA A 58 -5.84 -5.33 0.68
C ALA A 58 -4.41 -5.05 0.15
N VAL A 59 -3.71 -4.03 0.67
CA VAL A 59 -2.30 -3.70 0.36
C VAL A 59 -1.41 -3.91 1.58
N LEU A 60 -1.40 -3.00 2.54
CA LEU A 60 -0.64 -3.16 3.79
C LEU A 60 -1.34 -4.10 4.77
N PHE A 61 -2.65 -3.97 4.88
CA PHE A 61 -3.53 -4.81 5.69
C PHE A 61 -4.27 -5.83 4.81
N SER A 62 -4.87 -6.85 5.43
CA SER A 62 -5.80 -7.74 4.74
C SER A 62 -7.05 -6.98 4.27
N ASP A 63 -7.84 -7.62 3.43
CA ASP A 63 -9.13 -7.12 2.94
C ASP A 63 -10.31 -7.40 3.90
N GLU A 64 -10.06 -7.80 5.17
CA GLU A 64 -11.09 -8.13 6.16
C GLU A 64 -12.14 -7.01 6.29
N ALA A 65 -11.67 -5.79 6.43
CA ALA A 65 -12.53 -4.64 6.62
C ALA A 65 -13.30 -4.27 5.34
N GLU A 66 -12.65 -4.35 4.18
CA GLU A 66 -13.28 -4.14 2.87
C GLU A 66 -14.38 -5.18 2.60
N GLN A 67 -14.17 -6.45 2.98
CA GLN A 67 -15.21 -7.48 2.90
C GLN A 67 -16.44 -7.13 3.75
N VAL A 68 -16.25 -6.58 4.94
CA VAL A 68 -17.37 -6.11 5.79
C VAL A 68 -18.09 -4.95 5.11
N PHE A 69 -17.34 -3.99 4.57
CA PHE A 69 -17.92 -2.84 3.86
C PHE A 69 -18.77 -3.28 2.66
N GLN A 70 -18.23 -4.13 1.79
CA GLN A 70 -18.92 -4.59 0.59
C GLN A 70 -20.16 -5.43 0.89
N ASN A 71 -20.11 -6.27 1.92
CA ASN A 71 -21.20 -7.17 2.26
C ASN A 71 -22.29 -6.51 3.11
N LYS A 72 -21.96 -5.54 3.96
CA LYS A 72 -22.86 -5.01 5.00
C LYS A 72 -22.94 -3.48 5.04
N GLY A 73 -22.15 -2.79 4.22
CA GLY A 73 -22.15 -1.33 4.09
C GLY A 73 -21.36 -0.60 5.17
N LEU A 74 -21.34 0.74 5.05
CA LEU A 74 -20.50 1.64 5.85
C LEU A 74 -20.73 1.53 7.36
N ASN A 75 -21.97 1.47 7.83
CA ASN A 75 -22.25 1.42 9.26
C ASN A 75 -21.70 0.15 9.91
N ALA A 76 -21.82 -1.00 9.23
CA ALA A 76 -21.27 -2.26 9.72
C ALA A 76 -19.73 -2.25 9.72
N PHE A 77 -19.11 -1.64 8.72
CA PHE A 77 -17.67 -1.42 8.66
C PHE A 77 -17.19 -0.57 9.85
N VAL A 78 -17.85 0.57 10.12
CA VAL A 78 -17.49 1.46 11.23
C VAL A 78 -17.62 0.75 12.58
N SER A 79 -18.72 0.02 12.82
CA SER A 79 -18.91 -0.75 14.07
C SER A 79 -17.84 -1.84 14.21
N HIS A 80 -17.60 -2.62 13.17
CA HIS A 80 -16.60 -3.69 13.15
C HIS A 80 -15.19 -3.16 13.49
N GLU A 81 -14.77 -2.07 12.86
CA GLU A 81 -13.45 -1.49 13.08
C GLU A 81 -13.32 -0.87 14.48
N SER A 82 -14.40 -0.25 15.00
CA SER A 82 -14.42 0.30 16.35
C SER A 82 -14.36 -0.79 17.42
N GLU A 83 -15.14 -1.85 17.27
CA GLU A 83 -15.16 -3.00 18.20
C GLU A 83 -13.82 -3.74 18.22
N LYS A 84 -13.15 -3.80 17.08
CA LYS A 84 -11.84 -4.46 16.91
C LYS A 84 -10.64 -3.50 16.99
N ALA A 85 -10.82 -2.27 17.43
CA ALA A 85 -9.76 -1.26 17.42
C ALA A 85 -8.47 -1.68 18.15
N SER A 86 -8.59 -2.56 19.18
CA SER A 86 -7.44 -3.10 19.93
C SER A 86 -6.84 -4.37 19.31
N ILE A 87 -7.47 -4.95 18.29
CA ILE A 87 -7.02 -6.18 17.63
C ILE A 87 -6.35 -5.78 16.31
N PRO A 88 -5.03 -6.01 16.14
CA PRO A 88 -4.35 -5.67 14.90
C PRO A 88 -5.02 -6.29 13.67
N LEU A 89 -5.05 -5.55 12.57
CA LEU A 89 -5.46 -6.07 11.26
C LEU A 89 -4.49 -7.19 10.85
N PRO A 90 -4.98 -8.27 10.22
CA PRO A 90 -4.10 -9.24 9.60
C PRO A 90 -3.26 -8.55 8.49
N PRO A 91 -2.05 -9.06 8.22
CA PRO A 91 -1.17 -8.47 7.22
C PRO A 91 -1.71 -8.62 5.80
N GLY A 92 -1.52 -7.58 4.99
CA GLY A 92 -1.67 -7.62 3.55
C GLY A 92 -0.37 -8.01 2.85
N PRO A 93 -0.42 -8.15 1.51
CA PRO A 93 0.74 -8.64 0.74
C PRO A 93 1.94 -7.69 0.74
N PHE A 94 1.75 -6.41 1.04
CA PHE A 94 2.81 -5.40 1.03
C PHE A 94 3.42 -5.10 2.40
N LYS A 95 2.93 -5.73 3.48
CA LYS A 95 3.55 -5.61 4.81
C LYS A 95 5.06 -5.93 4.78
N PRO A 96 5.55 -7.01 4.12
CA PRO A 96 6.98 -7.29 4.07
C PRO A 96 7.81 -6.20 3.39
N LEU A 97 7.27 -5.55 2.35
CA LEU A 97 7.94 -4.41 1.71
C LEU A 97 8.02 -3.21 2.65
N LEU A 98 6.92 -2.87 3.34
CA LEU A 98 6.91 -1.78 4.31
C LEU A 98 7.91 -2.02 5.44
N GLU A 99 8.00 -3.24 5.97
CA GLU A 99 8.98 -3.61 7.00
C GLU A 99 10.43 -3.49 6.50
N ALA A 100 10.69 -3.87 5.24
CA ALA A 100 12.01 -3.73 4.63
C ALA A 100 12.39 -2.24 4.46
N LEU A 101 11.47 -1.40 4.01
CA LEU A 101 11.68 0.04 3.90
C LEU A 101 11.92 0.69 5.27
N HIS A 102 11.10 0.35 6.27
CA HIS A 102 11.27 0.83 7.65
C HIS A 102 12.64 0.43 8.23
N LYS A 103 13.08 -0.78 7.97
CA LYS A 103 14.42 -1.24 8.38
C LYS A 103 15.52 -0.42 7.71
N LEU A 104 15.39 -0.11 6.43
CA LEU A 104 16.33 0.75 5.73
C LEU A 104 16.33 2.17 6.30
N GLN A 105 15.16 2.76 6.58
CA GLN A 105 15.04 4.08 7.22
C GLN A 105 15.76 4.12 8.57
N THR A 106 15.54 3.11 9.42
CA THR A 106 16.13 3.07 10.77
C THR A 106 17.62 2.75 10.79
N GLN A 107 18.13 2.07 9.76
CA GLN A 107 19.57 1.77 9.62
C GLN A 107 20.35 2.88 8.92
N SER A 108 19.67 3.77 8.20
CA SER A 108 20.30 4.93 7.55
C SER A 108 20.60 5.99 8.61
N GLY A 109 21.88 6.32 8.77
CA GLY A 109 22.28 7.38 9.69
C GLY A 109 21.92 8.78 9.16
N PRO A 110 22.01 9.84 9.98
CA PRO A 110 21.61 11.21 9.63
C PRO A 110 22.37 11.81 8.45
N ASN A 111 23.50 11.22 8.05
CA ASN A 111 24.35 11.65 6.92
C ASN A 111 24.15 10.77 5.67
N HIS A 112 23.10 9.96 5.62
CA HIS A 112 22.83 9.14 4.43
C HIS A 112 22.43 10.03 3.26
N PRO A 113 22.99 9.84 2.04
CA PRO A 113 22.74 10.71 0.89
C PRO A 113 21.31 10.62 0.36
N MET A 114 20.58 9.56 0.71
CA MET A 114 19.19 9.33 0.31
C MET A 114 18.34 9.03 1.54
N THR A 115 17.15 9.61 1.62
CA THR A 115 16.14 9.30 2.63
C THR A 115 14.97 8.55 1.99
N ILE A 116 14.33 7.70 2.76
CA ILE A 116 13.08 7.03 2.34
C ILE A 116 11.95 7.65 3.14
N ARG A 117 10.88 8.05 2.45
CA ARG A 117 9.64 8.51 3.09
C ARG A 117 8.50 7.60 2.67
N THR A 118 7.71 7.16 3.64
CA THR A 118 6.58 6.26 3.41
C THR A 118 5.28 6.94 3.82
N ALA A 119 4.23 6.76 3.02
CA ALA A 119 2.90 7.29 3.32
C ALA A 119 1.83 6.20 3.25
N LEU A 120 0.92 6.20 4.23
CA LEU A 120 -0.36 5.49 4.16
C LEU A 120 -1.42 6.46 3.62
N VAL A 121 -2.06 6.11 2.50
CA VAL A 121 -3.10 6.94 1.86
C VAL A 121 -4.36 6.10 1.72
N THR A 122 -5.27 6.19 2.67
CA THR A 122 -6.43 5.29 2.77
C THR A 122 -7.76 6.03 2.78
N ALA A 123 -8.81 5.39 2.25
CA ALA A 123 -10.18 5.89 2.31
C ALA A 123 -10.81 5.80 3.72
N ARG A 124 -10.16 5.15 4.68
CA ARG A 124 -10.62 5.10 6.07
C ARG A 124 -10.76 6.50 6.67
N SER A 125 -11.66 6.66 7.63
CA SER A 125 -11.84 7.88 8.43
C SER A 125 -12.05 7.53 9.89
N ALA A 126 -12.21 8.53 10.76
CA ALA A 126 -12.61 8.31 12.13
C ALA A 126 -14.00 7.65 12.20
N PRO A 127 -14.23 6.68 13.11
CA PRO A 127 -13.27 6.10 14.08
C PRO A 127 -12.45 4.92 13.52
N ALA A 128 -12.73 4.44 12.30
CA ALA A 128 -12.11 3.24 11.70
C ALA A 128 -10.59 3.36 11.44
N HIS A 129 -10.04 4.59 11.46
CA HIS A 129 -8.61 4.85 11.34
C HIS A 129 -7.80 4.33 12.54
N GLU A 130 -8.40 4.26 13.74
CA GLU A 130 -7.71 3.89 14.96
C GLU A 130 -7.09 2.48 14.87
N ARG A 131 -7.84 1.52 14.34
CA ARG A 131 -7.36 0.16 14.18
C ARG A 131 -6.14 0.08 13.26
N ALA A 132 -6.14 0.84 12.15
CA ALA A 132 -5.00 0.91 11.24
C ALA A 132 -3.74 1.46 11.93
N ILE A 133 -3.87 2.56 12.68
CA ILE A 133 -2.75 3.15 13.45
C ILE A 133 -2.23 2.15 14.47
N ARG A 134 -3.11 1.55 15.28
CA ARG A 134 -2.72 0.54 16.29
C ARG A 134 -2.06 -0.68 15.68
N THR A 135 -2.46 -1.05 14.46
CA THR A 135 -1.85 -2.17 13.73
C THR A 135 -0.40 -1.85 13.36
N LEU A 136 -0.12 -0.67 12.80
CA LEU A 136 1.25 -0.25 12.50
C LEU A 136 2.11 -0.20 13.76
N MET A 137 1.57 0.33 14.86
CA MET A 137 2.24 0.33 16.17
C MET A 137 2.56 -1.09 16.67
N ALA A 138 1.59 -2.01 16.55
CA ALA A 138 1.78 -3.41 16.96
C ALA A 138 2.82 -4.16 16.11
N TRP A 139 2.99 -3.76 14.84
CA TRP A 139 4.05 -4.26 13.98
C TRP A 139 5.42 -3.63 14.26
N GLY A 140 5.47 -2.58 15.07
CA GLY A 140 6.70 -1.82 15.30
C GLY A 140 7.18 -1.06 14.06
N VAL A 141 6.25 -0.70 13.17
CA VAL A 141 6.54 0.01 11.92
C VAL A 141 5.92 1.40 11.99
N THR A 142 6.67 2.41 11.60
CA THR A 142 6.17 3.78 11.44
C THR A 142 6.12 4.13 9.96
N VAL A 143 5.12 4.90 9.57
CA VAL A 143 5.07 5.63 8.30
C VAL A 143 5.30 7.11 8.60
N ASP A 144 5.92 7.82 7.66
CA ASP A 144 6.21 9.24 7.85
C ASP A 144 4.93 10.08 7.76
N GLU A 145 3.98 9.64 6.94
CA GLU A 145 2.69 10.31 6.75
C GLU A 145 1.54 9.29 6.74
N ALA A 146 0.40 9.66 7.33
CA ALA A 146 -0.81 8.86 7.30
C ALA A 146 -2.02 9.74 6.97
N MET A 147 -2.59 9.51 5.81
CA MET A 147 -3.71 10.30 5.25
C MET A 147 -4.99 9.47 5.27
N PHE A 148 -5.90 9.84 6.18
CA PHE A 148 -7.21 9.21 6.36
C PHE A 148 -8.27 10.05 5.66
N LEU A 149 -8.61 9.70 4.41
CA LEU A 149 -9.31 10.59 3.50
C LEU A 149 -10.84 10.57 3.62
N GLY A 150 -11.41 9.56 4.30
CA GLY A 150 -12.87 9.48 4.45
C GLY A 150 -13.64 9.38 3.14
N GLY A 151 -13.04 8.78 2.12
CA GLY A 151 -13.61 8.66 0.78
C GLY A 151 -13.30 9.83 -0.16
N LEU A 152 -12.52 10.82 0.25
CA LEU A 152 -12.01 11.86 -0.67
C LEU A 152 -11.04 11.24 -1.70
N PRO A 153 -10.95 11.83 -2.91
CA PRO A 153 -10.03 11.35 -3.95
C PRO A 153 -8.57 11.36 -3.48
N LYS A 154 -7.88 10.24 -3.65
CA LYS A 154 -6.45 10.12 -3.31
C LYS A 154 -5.56 10.99 -4.18
N LYS A 155 -5.98 11.26 -5.42
CA LYS A 155 -5.22 11.99 -6.45
C LYS A 155 -4.65 13.33 -5.96
N ASP A 156 -5.43 14.12 -5.21
CA ASP A 156 -5.00 15.45 -4.75
C ASP A 156 -3.86 15.33 -3.72
N PHE A 157 -3.95 14.35 -2.82
CA PHE A 157 -2.92 14.08 -1.83
C PHE A 157 -1.65 13.49 -2.45
N LEU A 158 -1.80 12.58 -3.43
CA LEU A 158 -0.67 12.03 -4.17
C LEU A 158 0.05 13.10 -4.97
N LYS A 159 -0.67 14.10 -5.50
CA LYS A 159 -0.08 15.23 -6.20
C LYS A 159 0.81 16.09 -5.29
N GLU A 160 0.42 16.27 -4.02
CA GLU A 160 1.20 17.04 -3.04
C GLU A 160 2.34 16.22 -2.43
N PHE A 161 2.11 14.93 -2.18
CA PHE A 161 3.16 14.05 -1.65
C PHE A 161 4.21 13.71 -2.71
N GLU A 162 3.85 13.71 -4.00
CA GLU A 162 4.72 13.38 -5.14
C GLU A 162 5.46 12.04 -4.97
N PRO A 163 4.77 10.90 -4.78
CA PRO A 163 5.45 9.63 -4.57
C PRO A 163 6.18 9.17 -5.84
N ASP A 164 7.34 8.55 -5.65
CA ASP A 164 8.05 7.82 -6.69
C ASP A 164 7.30 6.55 -7.10
N PHE A 165 6.49 6.00 -6.18
CA PHE A 165 5.58 4.92 -6.48
C PHE A 165 4.38 4.91 -5.50
N PHE A 166 3.19 4.65 -6.04
CA PHE A 166 1.96 4.45 -5.28
C PHE A 166 1.38 3.07 -5.54
N PHE A 167 0.93 2.39 -4.48
CA PHE A 167 0.34 1.05 -4.54
C PHE A 167 -1.09 1.06 -3.99
N ASP A 168 -2.04 0.52 -4.77
CA ASP A 168 -3.46 0.41 -4.40
C ASP A 168 -4.04 -0.86 -5.04
N ASP A 169 -5.05 -1.47 -4.43
CA ASP A 169 -5.70 -2.66 -4.98
C ASP A 169 -6.83 -2.32 -5.96
N GLN A 170 -7.43 -1.13 -5.84
CA GLN A 170 -8.59 -0.74 -6.62
C GLN A 170 -8.21 -0.13 -7.96
N THR A 171 -8.70 -0.73 -9.06
CA THR A 171 -8.42 -0.28 -10.43
C THR A 171 -8.78 1.20 -10.64
N GLY A 172 -9.92 1.66 -10.09
CA GLY A 172 -10.35 3.06 -10.23
C GLY A 172 -9.41 4.05 -9.56
N HIS A 173 -8.90 3.71 -8.37
CA HIS A 173 -7.90 4.52 -7.66
C HIS A 173 -6.59 4.56 -8.44
N CYS A 174 -6.12 3.39 -8.91
CA CYS A 174 -4.88 3.30 -9.70
C CYS A 174 -4.95 4.12 -11.00
N GLN A 175 -6.08 4.09 -11.71
CA GLN A 175 -6.27 4.87 -12.93
C GLN A 175 -6.18 6.38 -12.67
N LEU A 176 -6.82 6.87 -11.60
CA LEU A 176 -6.78 8.28 -11.22
C LEU A 176 -5.39 8.70 -10.69
N ALA A 177 -4.73 7.82 -9.96
CA ALA A 177 -3.39 8.06 -9.43
C ALA A 177 -2.33 8.09 -10.53
N ALA A 178 -2.46 7.27 -11.56
CA ALA A 178 -1.52 7.21 -12.70
C ALA A 178 -1.37 8.55 -13.44
N ASP A 179 -2.36 9.44 -13.35
CA ASP A 179 -2.26 10.79 -13.92
C ASP A 179 -1.27 11.70 -13.16
N VAL A 180 -0.92 11.37 -11.93
CA VAL A 180 -0.13 12.23 -11.03
C VAL A 180 1.12 11.56 -10.46
N ALA A 181 1.18 10.22 -10.43
CA ALA A 181 2.29 9.46 -9.88
C ALA A 181 2.50 8.11 -10.58
N PRO A 182 3.71 7.56 -10.59
CA PRO A 182 3.93 6.16 -10.93
C PRO A 182 3.09 5.25 -10.05
N THR A 183 2.34 4.33 -10.68
CA THR A 183 1.30 3.57 -9.97
C THR A 183 1.39 2.09 -10.28
N GLY A 184 1.20 1.27 -9.26
CA GLY A 184 1.08 -0.18 -9.33
C GLY A 184 -0.19 -0.70 -8.67
N GLN A 185 -0.96 -1.51 -9.40
CA GLN A 185 -2.12 -2.19 -8.86
C GLN A 185 -1.71 -3.51 -8.18
N VAL A 186 -2.07 -3.62 -6.90
CA VAL A 186 -1.91 -4.86 -6.12
C VAL A 186 -3.14 -5.73 -6.38
N LEU A 187 -2.95 -6.85 -7.09
CA LEU A 187 -4.05 -7.72 -7.52
C LEU A 187 -4.51 -8.67 -6.40
N SER A 188 -4.75 -8.13 -5.22
CA SER A 188 -5.18 -8.86 -4.01
C SER A 188 -6.55 -8.38 -3.52
N GLY A 189 -7.08 -9.07 -2.51
CA GLY A 189 -8.34 -8.71 -1.88
C GLY A 189 -9.59 -9.02 -2.71
N ILE A 190 -10.75 -8.72 -2.11
CA ILE A 190 -12.05 -9.04 -2.69
C ILE A 190 -12.31 -8.32 -4.03
N ALA A 191 -11.77 -7.10 -4.19
CA ALA A 191 -11.90 -6.31 -5.41
C ALA A 191 -11.23 -6.95 -6.64
N ASN A 192 -10.27 -7.87 -6.42
CA ASN A 192 -9.46 -8.51 -7.47
C ASN A 192 -9.69 -10.02 -7.61
N LYS A 193 -10.65 -10.59 -6.89
CA LYS A 193 -11.02 -12.01 -7.06
C LYS A 193 -11.58 -12.22 -8.46
N LYS A 194 -10.99 -13.18 -9.20
CA LYS A 194 -11.61 -13.63 -10.45
C LYS A 194 -12.91 -14.34 -10.13
N PRO A 195 -13.96 -14.13 -10.93
CA PRO A 195 -15.26 -14.84 -10.78
C PRO A 195 -15.12 -16.34 -10.95
#